data_1a880ea484669bbe8fc51047295f3d76
#
_entry.id   1a880ea484669bbe8fc51047295f3d76
#
_cell.length_a   1.000
_cell.length_b   1.000
_cell.length_c   1.000
_cell.angle_alpha   90.00
_cell.angle_beta   90.00
_cell.angle_gamma   90.00
#
_symmetry.space_group_name_H-M   'P 1'
#
loop_
_entity.id
_entity.type
_entity.pdbx_description
1 polymer ?
#
loop_
_entity_poly.entity_id
_entity_poly.type
_entity_poly.pdbx_seq_one_letter_code
_entity_poly.pdbx_strand_id
1 'polypeptide(L)'
;MIYRTRTYIAADWTGDKDAVNQLTMWNEGKKWGLSFGDAHELSSCRSDDTNNCNIKKNCSQNLDHSKYFVLIVGDKTKDTRAGYCMYCKAYNTCSYTYKTNKSFIEFECKYAVNNNLPIIVLYNSNKVDKSKCIDSVVNVAKAHVAMNDNYNNWDYLSVKAAFDMLGK
;
A
#
# COMPACT_ATOMS: atom_id res chain seq x y z
N MET A 1 11.53 -21.61 -5.46
CA MET A 1 11.75 -20.18 -5.75
C MET A 1 10.39 -19.55 -5.94
N ILE A 2 9.97 -18.64 -5.05
CA ILE A 2 8.67 -17.96 -5.18
C ILE A 2 8.85 -16.85 -6.23
N TYR A 3 8.15 -16.97 -7.35
CA TYR A 3 8.14 -15.91 -8.37
C TYR A 3 7.30 -14.76 -7.86
N ARG A 4 7.93 -13.63 -7.53
CA ARG A 4 7.23 -12.41 -7.10
C ARG A 4 6.86 -11.61 -8.34
N THR A 5 5.57 -11.48 -8.62
CA THR A 5 5.07 -10.81 -9.83
C THR A 5 4.10 -9.65 -9.54
N ARG A 6 3.67 -9.50 -8.28
CA ARG A 6 2.59 -8.58 -7.90
C ARG A 6 3.11 -7.25 -7.38
N THR A 7 2.33 -6.20 -7.58
CA THR A 7 2.46 -4.93 -6.86
C THR A 7 1.41 -4.88 -5.77
N TYR A 8 1.86 -4.75 -4.53
CA TYR A 8 0.97 -4.61 -3.39
C TYR A 8 0.59 -3.14 -3.20
N ILE A 9 -0.70 -2.86 -3.03
CA ILE A 9 -1.19 -1.52 -2.71
C ILE A 9 -1.71 -1.51 -1.27
N ALA A 10 -1.11 -0.66 -0.45
CA ALA A 10 -1.59 -0.30 0.86
C ALA A 10 -2.27 1.08 0.80
N ALA A 11 -3.49 1.19 1.26
CA ALA A 11 -4.29 2.42 1.24
C ALA A 11 -5.37 2.40 2.31
N ASP A 12 -5.88 3.56 2.68
CA ASP A 12 -7.17 3.67 3.33
C ASP A 12 -8.27 3.45 2.27
N TRP A 13 -8.80 2.23 2.21
CA TRP A 13 -9.79 1.83 1.21
C TRP A 13 -11.11 2.59 1.30
N THR A 14 -11.36 3.28 2.39
CA THR A 14 -12.54 4.13 2.54
C THR A 14 -12.25 5.54 2.06
N GLY A 15 -11.14 6.13 2.51
CA GLY A 15 -10.78 7.51 2.22
C GLY A 15 -10.12 7.70 0.86
N ASP A 16 -9.33 6.71 0.39
CA ASP A 16 -8.52 6.81 -0.82
C ASP A 16 -8.98 5.89 -1.95
N LYS A 17 -10.26 5.51 -1.94
CA LYS A 17 -10.86 4.62 -2.94
C LYS A 17 -10.75 5.14 -4.37
N ASP A 18 -10.86 6.44 -4.55
CA ASP A 18 -10.72 7.10 -5.85
C ASP A 18 -9.30 6.93 -6.41
N ALA A 19 -8.29 7.13 -5.60
CA ALA A 19 -6.88 6.94 -5.98
C ALA A 19 -6.57 5.48 -6.34
N VAL A 20 -7.09 4.53 -5.55
CA VAL A 20 -6.95 3.09 -5.84
C VAL A 20 -7.63 2.74 -7.15
N ASN A 21 -8.86 3.21 -7.37
CA ASN A 21 -9.59 2.98 -8.61
C ASN A 21 -8.84 3.58 -9.82
N GLN A 22 -8.25 4.77 -9.66
CA GLN A 22 -7.50 5.40 -10.73
C GLN A 22 -6.24 4.60 -11.10
N LEU A 23 -5.51 4.07 -10.12
CA LEU A 23 -4.39 3.17 -10.39
C LEU A 23 -4.84 1.90 -11.11
N THR A 24 -5.95 1.32 -10.69
CA THR A 24 -6.53 0.13 -11.33
C THR A 24 -6.90 0.42 -12.78
N MET A 25 -7.57 1.56 -13.05
CA MET A 25 -7.92 1.98 -14.41
C MET A 25 -6.68 2.16 -15.30
N TRP A 26 -5.63 2.76 -14.78
CA TRP A 26 -4.38 2.91 -15.53
C TRP A 26 -3.71 1.56 -15.80
N ASN A 27 -3.75 0.64 -14.85
CA ASN A 27 -3.19 -0.69 -15.00
C ASN A 27 -3.94 -1.55 -16.02
N GLU A 28 -5.26 -1.44 -16.06
CA GLU A 28 -6.12 -2.17 -17.01
C GLU A 28 -6.12 -1.54 -18.41
N GLY A 29 -5.89 -0.24 -18.47
CA GLY A 29 -5.91 0.53 -19.71
C GLY A 29 -4.69 0.30 -20.57
N LYS A 30 -4.70 -0.71 -21.42
CA LYS A 30 -3.64 -1.00 -22.42
C LYS A 30 -3.24 0.19 -23.30
N LYS A 31 -4.06 1.24 -23.37
CA LYS A 31 -3.81 2.45 -24.16
C LYS A 31 -2.61 3.28 -23.71
N TRP A 32 -2.16 3.10 -22.47
CA TRP A 32 -1.21 4.01 -21.84
C TRP A 32 0.17 3.41 -21.64
N GLY A 33 0.39 2.15 -22.01
CA GLY A 33 1.69 1.50 -21.83
C GLY A 33 2.20 1.52 -20.39
N LEU A 34 1.31 1.70 -19.42
CA LEU A 34 1.59 1.33 -18.05
C LEU A 34 1.51 -0.20 -17.98
N SER A 35 2.52 -0.84 -18.49
CA SER A 35 2.88 -2.05 -17.79
C SER A 35 3.46 -1.53 -16.48
N PHE A 36 2.76 -1.71 -15.38
CA PHE A 36 3.39 -1.73 -14.07
C PHE A 36 4.31 -2.94 -14.04
N GLY A 37 5.35 -2.98 -14.90
CA GLY A 37 6.15 -4.17 -15.09
C GLY A 37 5.28 -5.42 -15.12
N ASP A 38 5.63 -6.48 -14.42
CA ASP A 38 4.80 -7.68 -14.28
C ASP A 38 3.71 -7.54 -13.18
N ALA A 39 3.23 -6.35 -12.90
CA ALA A 39 2.18 -6.09 -11.90
C ALA A 39 0.82 -6.49 -12.44
N HIS A 40 0.61 -7.78 -12.62
CA HIS A 40 -0.64 -8.31 -13.16
C HIS A 40 -1.78 -8.38 -12.15
N GLU A 41 -1.50 -8.23 -10.88
CA GLU A 41 -2.49 -8.21 -9.82
C GLU A 41 -2.17 -7.14 -8.79
N LEU A 42 -3.00 -6.12 -8.72
CA LEU A 42 -3.06 -5.24 -7.58
C LEU A 42 -3.71 -6.05 -6.46
N SER A 43 -2.91 -6.50 -5.51
CA SER A 43 -3.40 -7.22 -4.35
C SER A 43 -3.57 -6.26 -3.19
N SER A 44 -4.65 -6.40 -2.50
CA SER A 44 -4.91 -5.72 -1.25
C SER A 44 -5.30 -6.73 -0.19
N CYS A 45 -5.18 -6.33 1.05
CA CYS A 45 -5.60 -7.14 2.17
C CYS A 45 -7.09 -6.95 2.49
N ARG A 46 -7.93 -7.09 1.50
CA ARG A 46 -9.38 -7.09 1.73
C ARG A 46 -9.79 -8.53 2.03
N SER A 47 -9.97 -8.87 3.31
CA SER A 47 -10.64 -10.09 3.68
C SER A 47 -11.96 -9.76 4.34
N ASP A 48 -13.00 -10.54 4.05
CA ASP A 48 -14.27 -10.49 4.77
C ASP A 48 -14.13 -11.05 6.20
N ASP A 49 -12.92 -11.36 6.61
CA ASP A 49 -12.60 -11.87 7.91
C ASP A 49 -12.64 -10.75 8.96
N THR A 50 -13.36 -10.96 10.03
CA THR A 50 -13.47 -10.01 11.15
C THR A 50 -12.31 -10.11 12.13
N ASN A 51 -11.41 -11.07 11.95
CA ASN A 51 -10.30 -11.31 12.86
C ASN A 51 -9.03 -10.64 12.37
N ASN A 52 -8.54 -9.64 13.12
CA ASN A 52 -7.33 -8.88 12.78
C ASN A 52 -6.09 -9.76 12.51
N CYS A 53 -5.95 -10.88 13.22
CA CYS A 53 -4.83 -11.81 13.00
C CYS A 53 -4.90 -12.45 11.62
N ASN A 54 -6.09 -12.90 11.21
CA ASN A 54 -6.29 -13.50 9.90
C ASN A 54 -6.10 -12.48 8.78
N ILE A 55 -6.59 -11.25 8.97
CA ILE A 55 -6.36 -10.16 8.03
C ILE A 55 -4.85 -9.93 7.87
N LYS A 56 -4.10 -9.76 8.95
CA LYS A 56 -2.65 -9.52 8.89
C LYS A 56 -1.88 -10.72 8.32
N LYS A 57 -2.32 -11.95 8.60
CA LYS A 57 -1.75 -13.14 7.98
C LYS A 57 -1.97 -13.14 6.47
N ASN A 58 -3.17 -12.82 6.01
CA ASN A 58 -3.47 -12.71 4.59
C ASN A 58 -2.66 -11.59 3.92
N CYS A 59 -2.50 -10.43 4.62
CA CYS A 59 -1.65 -9.34 4.15
C CYS A 59 -0.20 -9.82 3.96
N SER A 60 0.38 -10.50 4.95
CA SER A 60 1.76 -10.99 4.85
C SER A 60 1.93 -11.99 3.72
N GLN A 61 0.98 -12.91 3.54
CA GLN A 61 1.02 -13.87 2.42
C GLN A 61 0.96 -13.19 1.05
N ASN A 62 0.13 -12.17 0.89
CA ASN A 62 0.08 -11.39 -0.34
C ASN A 62 1.36 -10.58 -0.57
N LEU A 63 1.94 -10.01 0.50
CA LEU A 63 3.20 -9.30 0.46
C LEU A 63 4.38 -10.22 0.09
N ASP A 64 4.39 -11.47 0.55
CA ASP A 64 5.41 -12.46 0.20
C ASP A 64 5.47 -12.75 -1.30
N HIS A 65 4.33 -12.65 -1.98
CA HIS A 65 4.23 -12.84 -3.44
C HIS A 65 4.42 -11.54 -4.22
N SER A 66 4.61 -10.41 -3.53
CA SER A 66 4.73 -9.10 -4.16
C SER A 66 6.18 -8.76 -4.49
N LYS A 67 6.37 -8.15 -5.65
CA LYS A 67 7.65 -7.63 -6.14
C LYS A 67 7.87 -6.19 -5.70
N TYR A 68 6.80 -5.42 -5.65
CA TYR A 68 6.79 -4.00 -5.34
C TYR A 68 5.72 -3.66 -4.31
N PHE A 69 5.94 -2.57 -3.61
CA PHE A 69 5.00 -2.02 -2.65
C PHE A 69 4.67 -0.56 -2.97
N VAL A 70 3.39 -0.25 -3.02
CA VAL A 70 2.87 1.10 -3.23
C VAL A 70 2.05 1.50 -2.02
N LEU A 71 2.44 2.59 -1.36
CA LEU A 71 1.64 3.22 -0.32
C LEU A 71 0.88 4.41 -0.93
N ILE A 72 -0.44 4.40 -0.84
CA ILE A 72 -1.25 5.59 -1.09
C ILE A 72 -1.46 6.32 0.22
N VAL A 73 -1.12 7.61 0.23
CA VAL A 73 -1.24 8.50 1.40
C VAL A 73 -2.34 9.50 1.13
N GLY A 74 -3.40 9.40 1.92
CA GLY A 74 -4.49 10.36 1.97
C GLY A 74 -4.56 11.05 3.33
N ASP A 75 -5.67 11.75 3.57
CA ASP A 75 -5.83 12.58 4.77
C ASP A 75 -5.85 11.78 6.07
N LYS A 76 -6.33 10.53 6.03
CA LYS A 76 -6.50 9.68 7.21
C LYS A 76 -5.51 8.52 7.32
N THR A 77 -4.56 8.41 6.41
CA THR A 77 -3.63 7.27 6.36
C THR A 77 -2.92 7.06 7.69
N LYS A 78 -2.46 8.12 8.33
CA LYS A 78 -1.74 8.07 9.60
C LYS A 78 -2.66 7.88 10.82
N ASP A 79 -3.92 8.27 10.70
CA ASP A 79 -4.91 8.23 11.79
C ASP A 79 -5.75 6.96 11.80
N THR A 80 -5.70 6.16 10.74
CA THR A 80 -6.41 4.88 10.65
C THR A 80 -5.88 3.93 11.72
N ARG A 81 -6.79 3.25 12.41
CA ARG A 81 -6.47 2.26 13.44
C ARG A 81 -7.20 0.96 13.19
N ALA A 82 -6.55 -0.15 13.47
CA ALA A 82 -7.22 -1.45 13.55
C ALA A 82 -8.03 -1.55 14.84
N GLY A 83 -9.19 -2.19 14.77
CA GLY A 83 -9.95 -2.52 15.98
C GLY A 83 -9.18 -3.48 16.90
N TYR A 84 -9.61 -3.60 18.16
CA TYR A 84 -9.03 -4.56 19.09
C TYR A 84 -9.43 -5.99 18.72
N CYS A 85 -8.50 -6.92 18.89
CA CYS A 85 -8.78 -8.37 18.81
C CYS A 85 -9.53 -8.86 20.04
N MET A 86 -10.84 -8.68 20.10
CA MET A 86 -11.62 -8.98 21.33
C MET A 86 -11.83 -10.47 21.59
N TYR A 87 -11.75 -11.34 20.62
CA TYR A 87 -12.08 -12.77 20.76
C TYR A 87 -11.01 -13.71 20.18
N CYS A 88 -9.79 -13.23 20.00
CA CYS A 88 -8.72 -14.07 19.48
C CYS A 88 -8.18 -15.04 20.54
N LYS A 89 -8.33 -16.35 20.32
CA LYS A 89 -7.80 -17.39 21.22
C LYS A 89 -6.28 -17.30 21.39
N ALA A 90 -5.57 -16.69 20.44
CA ALA A 90 -4.13 -16.51 20.45
C ALA A 90 -3.70 -15.10 20.91
N TYR A 91 -4.56 -14.35 21.60
CA TYR A 91 -4.31 -12.97 22.00
C TYR A 91 -2.96 -12.76 22.70
N ASN A 92 -2.56 -13.69 23.56
CA ASN A 92 -1.29 -13.59 24.31
C ASN A 92 -0.06 -14.08 23.53
N THR A 93 -0.25 -14.83 22.42
CA THR A 93 0.82 -15.46 21.64
C THR A 93 0.87 -14.95 20.20
N CYS A 94 -0.07 -14.08 19.82
CA CYS A 94 -0.19 -13.59 18.45
C CYS A 94 0.97 -12.66 18.10
N SER A 95 1.77 -13.04 17.10
CA SER A 95 2.85 -12.23 16.55
C SER A 95 2.39 -11.13 15.60
N TYR A 96 1.15 -11.17 15.14
CA TYR A 96 0.63 -10.27 14.11
C TYR A 96 -0.08 -9.02 14.64
N THR A 97 -0.84 -9.16 15.70
CA THR A 97 -1.68 -8.06 16.19
C THR A 97 -1.10 -7.34 17.38
N TYR A 98 -0.26 -8.01 18.02
CA TYR A 98 0.37 -7.67 19.27
C TYR A 98 -0.10 -6.34 19.90
N LYS A 99 -0.90 -6.40 20.95
CA LYS A 99 -1.21 -5.37 21.98
C LYS A 99 -1.22 -3.89 21.54
N THR A 100 -0.95 -3.59 20.27
CA THR A 100 -0.92 -2.23 19.73
C THR A 100 -2.06 -2.04 18.75
N ASN A 101 -2.79 -0.98 18.92
CA ASN A 101 -3.85 -0.53 18.02
C ASN A 101 -3.29 0.03 16.70
N LYS A 102 -2.26 -0.61 16.14
CA LYS A 102 -1.67 -0.20 14.87
C LYS A 102 -2.59 -0.53 13.72
N SER A 103 -2.65 0.36 12.76
CA SER A 103 -3.42 0.15 11.54
C SER A 103 -2.87 -1.02 10.71
N PHE A 104 -3.72 -1.56 9.84
CA PHE A 104 -3.26 -2.54 8.85
C PHE A 104 -2.21 -1.93 7.93
N ILE A 105 -2.37 -0.65 7.54
CA ILE A 105 -1.41 0.09 6.71
C ILE A 105 -0.03 0.16 7.40
N GLU A 106 0.03 0.47 8.69
CA GLU A 106 1.31 0.45 9.43
C GLU A 106 1.96 -0.94 9.46
N PHE A 107 1.15 -1.99 9.63
CA PHE A 107 1.62 -3.37 9.58
C PHE A 107 2.19 -3.71 8.20
N GLU A 108 1.45 -3.40 7.13
CA GLU A 108 1.84 -3.65 5.75
C GLU A 108 3.12 -2.90 5.38
N CYS A 109 3.21 -1.61 5.75
CA CYS A 109 4.40 -0.79 5.54
C CYS A 109 5.62 -1.38 6.25
N LYS A 110 5.49 -1.75 7.53
CA LYS A 110 6.57 -2.33 8.30
C LYS A 110 7.00 -3.69 7.73
N TYR A 111 6.04 -4.50 7.29
CA TYR A 111 6.32 -5.78 6.66
C TYR A 111 7.10 -5.60 5.35
N ALA A 112 6.69 -4.66 4.51
CA ALA A 112 7.36 -4.34 3.26
C ALA A 112 8.81 -3.88 3.48
N VAL A 113 9.04 -3.01 4.46
CA VAL A 113 10.37 -2.52 4.83
C VAL A 113 11.26 -3.68 5.33
N ASN A 114 10.75 -4.51 6.23
CA ASN A 114 11.50 -5.64 6.81
C ASN A 114 11.88 -6.69 5.75
N ASN A 115 11.09 -6.80 4.68
CA ASN A 115 11.35 -7.72 3.57
C ASN A 115 12.08 -7.06 2.39
N ASN A 116 12.56 -5.83 2.56
CA ASN A 116 13.31 -5.06 1.55
C ASN A 116 12.57 -4.93 0.22
N LEU A 117 11.24 -4.82 0.24
CA LEU A 117 10.48 -4.55 -0.98
C LEU A 117 10.81 -3.14 -1.49
N PRO A 118 11.01 -2.94 -2.79
CA PRO A 118 11.06 -1.60 -3.37
C PRO A 118 9.73 -0.88 -3.14
N ILE A 119 9.78 0.34 -2.58
CA ILE A 119 8.62 1.10 -2.14
C ILE A 119 8.53 2.42 -2.87
N ILE A 120 7.34 2.79 -3.35
CA ILE A 120 6.98 4.16 -3.72
C ILE A 120 5.80 4.65 -2.90
N VAL A 121 5.73 5.95 -2.70
CA VAL A 121 4.64 6.61 -1.98
C VAL A 121 3.92 7.57 -2.93
N LEU A 122 2.63 7.35 -3.08
CA LEU A 122 1.73 8.17 -3.88
C LEU A 122 0.80 8.95 -2.96
N TYR A 123 0.74 10.26 -3.13
CA TYR A 123 -0.14 11.11 -2.32
C TYR A 123 -1.43 11.38 -3.10
N ASN A 124 -2.57 11.00 -2.52
CA ASN A 124 -3.90 11.30 -3.05
C ASN A 124 -4.22 12.80 -2.90
N SER A 125 -3.40 13.61 -3.52
CA SER A 125 -3.45 15.09 -3.47
C SER A 125 -2.58 15.67 -4.57
N ASN A 126 -2.61 16.99 -4.74
CA ASN A 126 -1.75 17.73 -5.65
C ASN A 126 -0.39 18.13 -5.05
N LYS A 127 -0.08 17.66 -3.83
CA LYS A 127 1.15 17.97 -3.11
C LYS A 127 1.70 16.75 -2.40
N VAL A 128 3.02 16.65 -2.34
CA VAL A 128 3.72 15.69 -1.50
C VAL A 128 3.78 16.25 -0.07
N ASP A 129 3.08 15.62 0.85
CA ASP A 129 3.13 15.96 2.28
C ASP A 129 3.65 14.77 3.09
N LYS A 130 4.95 14.74 3.29
CA LYS A 130 5.63 13.66 4.02
C LYS A 130 5.20 13.54 5.47
N SER A 131 4.60 14.57 6.07
CA SER A 131 4.10 14.50 7.43
C SER A 131 2.92 13.54 7.59
N LYS A 132 2.17 13.29 6.52
CA LYS A 132 1.06 12.34 6.45
C LYS A 132 1.52 10.89 6.16
N CYS A 133 2.77 10.70 5.74
CA CYS A 133 3.31 9.38 5.42
C CYS A 133 3.57 8.55 6.68
N ILE A 134 3.46 7.24 6.56
CA ILE A 134 3.83 6.29 7.62
C ILE A 134 5.33 6.37 7.89
N ASP A 135 5.70 6.51 9.16
CA ASP A 135 7.07 6.80 9.60
C ASP A 135 8.09 5.73 9.14
N SER A 136 7.69 4.45 9.10
CA SER A 136 8.58 3.38 8.66
C SER A 136 8.95 3.45 7.19
N VAL A 137 8.17 4.15 6.37
CA VAL A 137 8.31 4.20 4.90
C VAL A 137 8.89 5.52 4.41
N VAL A 138 8.65 6.61 5.13
CA VAL A 138 8.93 7.98 4.65
C VAL A 138 10.38 8.19 4.18
N ASN A 139 11.35 7.53 4.81
CA ASN A 139 12.77 7.71 4.51
C ASN A 139 13.38 6.58 3.64
N VAL A 140 12.64 5.50 3.40
CA VAL A 140 13.13 4.34 2.64
C VAL A 140 12.49 4.22 1.26
N ALA A 141 11.41 4.95 1.00
CA ALA A 141 10.74 4.95 -0.29
C ALA A 141 11.64 5.53 -1.39
N LYS A 142 11.65 4.88 -2.55
CA LYS A 142 12.40 5.31 -3.73
C LYS A 142 11.86 6.59 -4.34
N ALA A 143 10.56 6.83 -4.23
CA ALA A 143 9.90 8.03 -4.73
C ALA A 143 8.72 8.45 -3.86
N HIS A 144 8.48 9.74 -3.82
CA HIS A 144 7.31 10.38 -3.24
C HIS A 144 6.68 11.28 -4.30
N VAL A 145 5.45 10.97 -4.73
CA VAL A 145 4.80 11.63 -5.86
C VAL A 145 3.36 11.99 -5.53
N ALA A 146 2.94 13.20 -5.88
CA ALA A 146 1.53 13.58 -5.88
C ALA A 146 0.80 12.92 -7.05
N MET A 147 -0.40 12.42 -6.81
CA MET A 147 -1.21 11.75 -7.85
C MET A 147 -1.98 12.75 -8.71
N ASN A 148 -2.12 13.99 -8.26
CA ASN A 148 -2.82 15.05 -8.95
C ASN A 148 -1.87 16.18 -9.32
N ASP A 149 -2.15 16.85 -10.43
CA ASP A 149 -1.49 18.08 -10.83
C ASP A 149 -2.01 19.30 -10.03
N ASN A 150 -1.47 20.48 -10.32
CA ASN A 150 -1.88 21.72 -9.65
C ASN A 150 -3.32 22.13 -9.92
N TYR A 151 -3.99 21.52 -10.90
CA TYR A 151 -5.39 21.73 -11.26
C TYR A 151 -6.31 20.63 -10.72
N ASN A 152 -5.77 19.75 -9.85
CA ASN A 152 -6.46 18.57 -9.31
C ASN A 152 -6.89 17.53 -10.37
N ASN A 153 -6.21 17.49 -11.52
CA ASN A 153 -6.37 16.38 -12.46
C ASN A 153 -5.39 15.26 -12.12
N TRP A 154 -5.75 14.03 -12.42
CA TRP A 154 -4.86 12.89 -12.23
C TRP A 154 -3.61 13.02 -13.09
N ASP A 155 -2.43 13.01 -12.45
CA ASP A 155 -1.12 13.14 -13.09
C ASP A 155 -0.52 11.76 -13.38
N TYR A 156 -0.96 11.19 -14.49
CA TYR A 156 -0.48 9.91 -14.97
C TYR A 156 1.05 9.86 -15.18
N LEU A 157 1.63 10.90 -15.76
CA LEU A 157 3.07 10.89 -16.11
C LEU A 157 3.95 10.87 -14.87
N SER A 158 3.61 11.64 -13.84
CA SER A 158 4.33 11.65 -12.58
C SER A 158 4.22 10.30 -11.86
N VAL A 159 3.05 9.69 -11.83
CA VAL A 159 2.84 8.38 -11.24
C VAL A 159 3.60 7.30 -12.02
N LYS A 160 3.55 7.32 -13.35
CA LYS A 160 4.32 6.40 -14.19
C LYS A 160 5.83 6.50 -13.92
N ALA A 161 6.36 7.71 -13.83
CA ALA A 161 7.77 7.92 -13.53
C ALA A 161 8.17 7.30 -12.18
N ALA A 162 7.29 7.39 -11.16
CA ALA A 162 7.52 6.74 -9.88
C ALA A 162 7.57 5.21 -10.00
N PHE A 163 6.68 4.60 -10.77
CA PHE A 163 6.70 3.16 -11.02
C PHE A 163 7.96 2.73 -11.77
N ASP A 164 8.45 3.53 -12.72
CA ASP A 164 9.68 3.24 -13.47
C ASP A 164 10.92 3.21 -12.54
N MET A 165 10.86 3.85 -11.38
CA MET A 165 11.91 3.80 -10.35
C MET A 165 11.92 2.49 -9.55
N LEU A 166 10.83 1.75 -9.50
CA LEU A 166 10.75 0.49 -8.75
C LEU A 166 11.63 -0.60 -9.35
N GLY A 167 11.80 -0.60 -10.66
CA GLY A 167 12.58 -1.60 -11.39
C GLY A 167 14.10 -1.32 -11.46
N LYS A 168 14.49 -0.17 -10.97
CA LYS A 168 15.90 0.27 -10.89
C LYS A 168 16.39 0.09 -9.45
#